data_f783f818ba7aa506c3ba0927351a06b7
#
_entry.id   f783f818ba7aa506c3ba0927351a06b7
#
_cell.length_a   1.000
_cell.length_b   1.000
_cell.length_c   1.000
_cell.angle_alpha   90.00
_cell.angle_beta   90.00
_cell.angle_gamma   90.00
#
_symmetry.space_group_name_H-M   'P 1'
#
loop_
_entity.id
_entity.type
_entity.pdbx_description
1 polymer ?
#
loop_
_entity_poly.entity_id
_entity_poly.type
_entity_poly.pdbx_seq_one_letter_code
_entity_poly.pdbx_strand_id
1 'polypeptide(L)'
;MKLALISSDGREPLKCYDFGQTIPPPPQAALLAGLVGYPGLEVHHISCLQQPVRVPEQWVDNICYHSLYVPKLGWMRTLYQGCVRAVRKKLKEIQPDIVHGQGTERECALAAALSGFPNVITIHGIMSEQARLFRARPGSFIWLAAQLETFALHRTDGVLCNSAYTEDFIHPRTARTWRVPNPLQASFFEPKNPGSKPVRPVLLNVGHICPRKRQIELIKSVVELKNRGIDFELHFIGRVVPADPYGAQFLKLVGEHPHWIKYLGSKRTDELIRLFDQASALIHVPLEESFGLVVAEALSRNLKFFGSATGGVVDIALGVCGAELFEPQDWAGMESAVARWIATGSPCPVNASDTMRERYHPTIIVQRHLEIYRERVHHPQ
;
A
#
# COMPACT_ATOMS: atom_id res chain seq x y z
N MET A 1 17.89 2.21 -21.29
CA MET A 1 16.75 3.09 -20.90
C MET A 1 17.05 3.65 -19.52
N LYS A 2 16.87 4.96 -19.35
CA LYS A 2 17.10 5.67 -18.09
C LYS A 2 15.75 6.06 -17.48
N LEU A 3 15.41 5.47 -16.33
CA LEU A 3 14.15 5.69 -15.60
C LEU A 3 14.40 6.59 -14.39
N ALA A 4 13.62 7.66 -14.23
CA ALA A 4 13.54 8.40 -12.97
C ALA A 4 12.25 8.00 -12.22
N LEU A 5 12.39 7.38 -11.06
CA LEU A 5 11.30 6.96 -10.18
C LEU A 5 11.20 7.92 -8.99
N ILE A 6 10.11 8.68 -8.92
CA ILE A 6 9.88 9.64 -7.82
C ILE A 6 8.94 8.99 -6.82
N SER A 7 9.38 8.82 -5.58
CA SER A 7 8.54 8.28 -4.50
C SER A 7 8.72 9.01 -3.18
N SER A 8 7.76 8.85 -2.29
CA SER A 8 7.90 9.31 -0.91
C SER A 8 8.97 8.48 -0.17
N ASP A 9 9.51 9.05 0.91
CA ASP A 9 10.55 8.42 1.73
C ASP A 9 10.05 8.25 3.16
N GLY A 10 10.15 7.04 3.68
CA GLY A 10 9.75 6.68 5.04
C GLY A 10 10.49 7.44 6.13
N ARG A 11 11.67 7.98 5.84
CA ARG A 11 12.42 8.84 6.77
C ARG A 11 11.64 10.10 7.16
N GLU A 12 10.82 10.65 6.26
CA GLU A 12 9.99 11.82 6.53
C GLU A 12 8.92 11.58 7.61
N PRO A 13 8.01 10.61 7.50
CA PRO A 13 7.02 10.35 8.53
C PRO A 13 7.63 9.79 9.82
N LEU A 14 8.76 9.07 9.74
CA LEU A 14 9.45 8.50 10.90
C LEU A 14 10.35 9.53 11.61
N LYS A 15 10.65 10.67 10.96
CA LYS A 15 11.62 11.67 11.43
C LYS A 15 13.00 11.08 11.75
N CYS A 16 13.44 10.11 10.96
CA CYS A 16 14.65 9.33 11.18
C CYS A 16 15.64 9.55 10.03
N TYR A 17 16.32 10.70 10.04
CA TYR A 17 17.21 11.15 8.96
C TYR A 17 18.64 10.60 9.06
N ASP A 18 18.98 9.96 10.18
CA ASP A 18 20.29 9.33 10.40
C ASP A 18 20.51 8.05 9.57
N PHE A 19 19.45 7.46 9.07
CA PHE A 19 19.55 6.37 8.10
C PHE A 19 20.15 6.90 6.80
N GLY A 20 21.32 6.37 6.45
CA GLY A 20 22.00 6.71 5.19
C GLY A 20 21.25 6.26 3.94
N GLN A 21 20.34 5.28 4.07
CA GLN A 21 19.56 4.72 2.97
C GLN A 21 18.13 5.25 2.95
N THR A 22 17.61 5.45 1.74
CA THR A 22 16.19 5.73 1.48
C THR A 22 15.33 4.57 1.95
N ILE A 23 14.16 4.87 2.51
CA ILE A 23 13.16 3.88 2.95
C ILE A 23 11.92 4.04 2.05
N PRO A 24 11.88 3.37 0.89
CA PRO A 24 10.68 3.41 0.04
C PRO A 24 9.50 2.70 0.74
N PRO A 25 8.25 3.15 0.51
CA PRO A 25 7.07 2.40 0.93
C PRO A 25 7.06 0.97 0.34
N PRO A 26 6.36 0.01 0.98
CA PRO A 26 6.45 -1.41 0.58
C PRO A 26 6.24 -1.72 -0.91
N PRO A 27 5.25 -1.17 -1.62
CA PRO A 27 5.09 -1.45 -3.05
C PRO A 27 6.25 -0.90 -3.90
N GLN A 28 6.76 0.31 -3.55
CA GLN A 28 7.89 0.92 -4.25
C GLN A 28 9.20 0.17 -3.96
N ALA A 29 9.37 -0.30 -2.73
CA ALA A 29 10.51 -1.14 -2.37
C ALA A 29 10.51 -2.45 -3.17
N ALA A 30 9.35 -3.09 -3.32
CA ALA A 30 9.19 -4.31 -4.11
C ALA A 30 9.44 -4.05 -5.61
N LEU A 31 8.96 -2.92 -6.14
CA LEU A 31 9.22 -2.53 -7.53
C LEU A 31 10.72 -2.30 -7.76
N LEU A 32 11.37 -1.51 -6.90
CA LEU A 32 12.81 -1.26 -6.99
C LEU A 32 13.63 -2.55 -6.90
N ALA A 33 13.29 -3.44 -5.97
CA ALA A 33 13.96 -4.73 -5.84
C ALA A 33 13.85 -5.59 -7.12
N GLY A 34 12.72 -5.53 -7.82
CA GLY A 34 12.54 -6.21 -9.09
C GLY A 34 13.24 -5.55 -10.29
N LEU A 35 13.66 -4.27 -10.16
CA LEU A 35 14.43 -3.53 -11.18
C LEU A 35 15.94 -3.67 -10.98
N VAL A 36 16.40 -4.17 -9.82
CA VAL A 36 17.83 -4.38 -9.53
C VAL A 36 18.43 -5.32 -10.56
N GLY A 37 19.57 -4.91 -11.13
CA GLY A 37 20.32 -5.73 -12.08
C GLY A 37 19.63 -5.95 -13.45
N TYR A 38 18.52 -5.24 -13.74
CA TYR A 38 17.83 -5.42 -15.02
C TYR A 38 18.70 -4.91 -16.19
N PRO A 39 18.98 -5.76 -17.20
CA PRO A 39 19.91 -5.41 -18.27
C PRO A 39 19.48 -4.18 -19.09
N GLY A 40 20.41 -3.27 -19.31
CA GLY A 40 20.18 -2.06 -20.09
C GLY A 40 19.24 -1.03 -19.45
N LEU A 41 18.98 -1.16 -18.14
CA LEU A 41 18.18 -0.22 -17.37
C LEU A 41 19.05 0.49 -16.32
N GLU A 42 19.01 1.82 -16.34
CA GLU A 42 19.56 2.71 -15.31
C GLU A 42 18.38 3.36 -14.58
N VAL A 43 18.32 3.24 -13.25
CA VAL A 43 17.23 3.73 -12.42
C VAL A 43 17.72 4.83 -11.49
N HIS A 44 17.03 5.96 -11.48
CA HIS A 44 17.26 7.05 -10.54
C HIS A 44 16.04 7.18 -9.63
N HIS A 45 16.18 6.68 -8.41
CA HIS A 45 15.14 6.83 -7.39
C HIS A 45 15.29 8.19 -6.69
N ILE A 46 14.29 9.04 -6.79
CA ILE A 46 14.30 10.42 -6.30
C ILE A 46 13.27 10.57 -5.18
N SER A 47 13.70 11.08 -4.04
CA SER A 47 12.82 11.44 -2.92
C SER A 47 13.14 12.83 -2.37
N CYS A 48 12.12 13.52 -1.82
CA CYS A 48 12.27 14.80 -1.16
C CYS A 48 12.25 14.61 0.37
N LEU A 49 13.13 15.36 1.06
CA LEU A 49 13.25 15.35 2.52
C LEU A 49 13.25 16.77 3.09
N GLN A 50 12.64 16.97 4.27
CA GLN A 50 12.64 18.27 4.98
C GLN A 50 13.92 18.54 5.76
N GLN A 51 14.80 17.56 5.88
CA GLN A 51 16.10 17.67 6.51
C GLN A 51 17.20 17.22 5.53
N PRO A 52 18.38 17.85 5.56
CA PRO A 52 19.52 17.37 4.78
C PRO A 52 20.01 16.03 5.33
N VAL A 53 20.46 15.16 4.43
CA VAL A 53 21.09 13.89 4.79
C VAL A 53 22.59 13.91 4.44
N ARG A 54 23.40 13.12 5.15
CA ARG A 54 24.86 13.08 4.96
C ARG A 54 25.25 12.53 3.59
N VAL A 55 24.48 11.56 3.08
CA VAL A 55 24.74 10.91 1.79
C VAL A 55 23.51 11.15 0.91
N PRO A 56 23.49 12.24 0.13
CA PRO A 56 22.34 12.58 -0.72
C PRO A 56 22.21 11.69 -1.95
N GLU A 57 23.29 11.05 -2.40
CA GLU A 57 23.31 10.17 -3.56
C GLU A 57 24.04 8.87 -3.22
N GLN A 58 23.46 7.73 -3.64
CA GLN A 58 24.02 6.43 -3.38
C GLN A 58 23.67 5.47 -4.53
N TRP A 59 24.68 4.82 -5.11
CA TRP A 59 24.51 3.76 -6.09
C TRP A 59 24.45 2.39 -5.43
N VAL A 60 23.47 1.59 -5.86
CA VAL A 60 23.36 0.16 -5.55
C VAL A 60 23.01 -0.53 -6.86
N ASP A 61 23.92 -1.32 -7.40
CA ASP A 61 23.83 -1.92 -8.73
C ASP A 61 23.53 -0.88 -9.82
N ASN A 62 22.39 -1.05 -10.53
CA ASN A 62 21.92 -0.14 -11.58
C ASN A 62 20.98 0.96 -11.05
N ILE A 63 20.84 1.12 -9.72
CA ILE A 63 19.95 2.08 -9.08
C ILE A 63 20.73 3.15 -8.34
N CYS A 64 20.50 4.42 -8.67
CA CYS A 64 21.01 5.56 -7.94
C CYS A 64 19.92 6.18 -7.07
N TYR A 65 20.14 6.30 -5.78
CA TYR A 65 19.21 6.93 -4.82
C TYR A 65 19.57 8.39 -4.60
N HIS A 66 18.63 9.29 -4.88
CA HIS A 66 18.78 10.74 -4.69
C HIS A 66 17.85 11.23 -3.59
N SER A 67 18.40 11.76 -2.51
CA SER A 67 17.65 12.38 -1.42
C SER A 67 17.76 13.90 -1.51
N LEU A 68 16.70 14.58 -1.95
CA LEU A 68 16.68 16.00 -2.20
C LEU A 68 16.19 16.77 -0.97
N TYR A 69 17.03 17.64 -0.42
CA TYR A 69 16.60 18.53 0.64
C TYR A 69 15.69 19.64 0.10
N VAL A 70 14.51 19.77 0.69
CA VAL A 70 13.53 20.82 0.40
C VAL A 70 13.06 21.43 1.72
N PRO A 71 13.32 22.72 1.98
CA PRO A 71 12.84 23.39 3.20
C PRO A 71 11.33 23.24 3.37
N LYS A 72 10.86 23.17 4.62
CA LYS A 72 9.44 22.92 4.95
C LYS A 72 8.44 23.83 4.23
N LEU A 73 8.83 25.08 3.94
CA LEU A 73 8.01 26.01 3.16
C LEU A 73 7.75 25.52 1.74
N GLY A 74 8.68 24.77 1.15
CA GLY A 74 8.57 24.24 -0.22
C GLY A 74 7.61 23.06 -0.39
N TRP A 75 6.92 22.66 0.68
CA TRP A 75 5.98 21.54 0.70
C TRP A 75 4.52 21.99 0.53
N MET A 76 3.57 21.42 1.25
CA MET A 76 2.13 21.67 1.07
C MET A 76 1.75 23.17 1.15
N ARG A 77 2.46 23.99 1.95
CA ARG A 77 2.20 25.45 2.04
C ARG A 77 2.35 26.18 0.72
N THR A 78 3.18 25.67 -0.18
CA THR A 78 3.38 26.17 -1.54
C THR A 78 2.89 25.18 -2.59
N LEU A 79 1.93 24.31 -2.23
CA LEU A 79 1.41 23.26 -3.11
C LEU A 79 2.54 22.42 -3.73
N TYR A 80 3.53 22.07 -2.92
CA TYR A 80 4.74 21.30 -3.28
C TYR A 80 5.66 21.92 -4.34
N GLN A 81 5.54 23.22 -4.62
CA GLN A 81 6.37 23.86 -5.66
C GLN A 81 7.87 23.79 -5.37
N GLY A 82 8.28 23.75 -4.08
CA GLY A 82 9.68 23.55 -3.71
C GLY A 82 10.17 22.16 -4.13
N CYS A 83 9.38 21.11 -3.87
CA CYS A 83 9.68 19.74 -4.27
C CYS A 83 9.74 19.62 -5.80
N VAL A 84 8.74 20.14 -6.51
CA VAL A 84 8.71 20.15 -7.98
C VAL A 84 9.95 20.80 -8.57
N ARG A 85 10.38 21.95 -8.04
CA ARG A 85 11.60 22.65 -8.53
C ARG A 85 12.88 21.84 -8.26
N ALA A 86 12.99 21.24 -7.06
CA ALA A 86 14.14 20.41 -6.71
C ALA A 86 14.24 19.18 -7.61
N VAL A 87 13.12 18.48 -7.81
CA VAL A 87 13.04 17.31 -8.69
C VAL A 87 13.35 17.70 -10.14
N ARG A 88 12.74 18.77 -10.68
CA ARG A 88 13.03 19.24 -12.04
C ARG A 88 14.50 19.60 -12.25
N LYS A 89 15.15 20.20 -11.24
CA LYS A 89 16.59 20.49 -11.32
C LYS A 89 17.39 19.18 -11.44
N LYS A 90 17.09 18.18 -10.60
CA LYS A 90 17.76 16.87 -10.63
C LYS A 90 17.48 16.12 -11.95
N LEU A 91 16.26 16.14 -12.46
CA LEU A 91 15.92 15.51 -13.74
C LEU A 91 16.66 16.13 -14.93
N LYS A 92 16.93 17.44 -14.92
CA LYS A 92 17.79 18.10 -15.92
C LYS A 92 19.25 17.63 -15.89
N GLU A 93 19.74 17.22 -14.73
CA GLU A 93 21.08 16.65 -14.59
C GLU A 93 21.11 15.19 -15.07
N ILE A 94 20.06 14.41 -14.75
CA ILE A 94 19.93 12.99 -15.07
C ILE A 94 19.61 12.78 -16.56
N GLN A 95 18.75 13.61 -17.18
CA GLN A 95 18.20 13.42 -18.53
C GLN A 95 17.56 12.04 -18.71
N PRO A 96 16.49 11.71 -17.97
CA PRO A 96 15.83 10.41 -18.07
C PRO A 96 15.03 10.28 -19.35
N ASP A 97 14.87 9.04 -19.85
CA ASP A 97 13.98 8.72 -20.98
C ASP A 97 12.52 8.80 -20.55
N ILE A 98 12.24 8.45 -19.28
CA ILE A 98 10.90 8.48 -18.70
C ILE A 98 10.94 8.78 -17.20
N VAL A 99 9.92 9.48 -16.72
CA VAL A 99 9.72 9.81 -15.30
C VAL A 99 8.47 9.10 -14.79
N HIS A 100 8.57 8.41 -13.64
CA HIS A 100 7.46 7.73 -13.02
C HIS A 100 7.20 8.29 -11.61
N GLY A 101 6.04 8.91 -11.38
CA GLY A 101 5.60 9.42 -10.08
C GLY A 101 4.79 8.38 -9.31
N GLN A 102 5.20 8.07 -8.08
CA GLN A 102 4.56 7.06 -7.24
C GLN A 102 3.64 7.70 -6.19
N GLY A 103 2.33 7.63 -6.43
CA GLY A 103 1.29 8.17 -5.54
C GLY A 103 0.94 9.63 -5.79
N THR A 104 -0.33 9.96 -5.54
CA THR A 104 -0.90 11.31 -5.70
C THR A 104 -1.10 12.04 -4.39
N GLU A 105 -0.83 11.37 -3.27
CA GLU A 105 -1.08 11.87 -1.92
C GLU A 105 -0.21 13.08 -1.56
N ARG A 106 0.93 13.21 -2.24
CA ARG A 106 1.92 14.27 -1.99
C ARG A 106 2.53 14.78 -3.30
N GLU A 107 3.82 15.09 -3.28
CA GLU A 107 4.55 15.74 -4.38
C GLU A 107 4.83 14.86 -5.61
N CYS A 108 4.85 13.54 -5.47
CA CYS A 108 5.45 12.63 -6.46
C CYS A 108 4.76 12.70 -7.83
N ALA A 109 3.44 12.57 -7.85
CA ALA A 109 2.66 12.69 -9.10
C ALA A 109 2.78 14.09 -9.71
N LEU A 110 2.72 15.14 -8.87
CA LEU A 110 2.82 16.51 -9.33
C LEU A 110 4.22 16.80 -9.94
N ALA A 111 5.28 16.27 -9.31
CA ALA A 111 6.64 16.42 -9.80
C ALA A 111 6.86 15.67 -11.12
N ALA A 112 6.27 14.50 -11.30
CA ALA A 112 6.30 13.76 -12.56
C ALA A 112 5.55 14.50 -13.66
N ALA A 113 4.28 14.86 -13.43
CA ALA A 113 3.43 15.57 -14.40
C ALA A 113 3.99 16.93 -14.84
N LEU A 114 4.79 17.59 -13.98
CA LEU A 114 5.44 18.87 -14.26
C LEU A 114 6.93 18.73 -14.59
N SER A 115 7.43 17.52 -14.81
CA SER A 115 8.86 17.24 -15.05
C SER A 115 9.39 17.88 -16.33
N GLY A 116 8.59 17.90 -17.38
CA GLY A 116 8.99 18.28 -18.74
C GLY A 116 9.61 17.12 -19.54
N PHE A 117 9.49 15.89 -19.03
CA PHE A 117 9.87 14.62 -19.66
C PHE A 117 8.65 13.73 -19.88
N PRO A 118 8.72 12.73 -20.78
CA PRO A 118 7.70 11.68 -20.84
C PRO A 118 7.46 11.12 -19.44
N ASN A 119 6.19 10.97 -19.03
CA ASN A 119 5.90 10.61 -17.65
C ASN A 119 4.65 9.76 -17.48
N VAL A 120 4.66 8.97 -16.42
CA VAL A 120 3.51 8.20 -15.93
C VAL A 120 3.37 8.34 -14.42
N ILE A 121 2.17 8.09 -13.91
CA ILE A 121 1.87 8.17 -12.48
C ILE A 121 1.24 6.85 -12.04
N THR A 122 1.64 6.30 -10.89
CA THR A 122 0.90 5.21 -10.21
C THR A 122 -0.03 5.78 -9.15
N ILE A 123 -1.28 5.31 -9.12
CA ILE A 123 -2.24 5.59 -8.04
C ILE A 123 -2.09 4.53 -6.95
N HIS A 124 -1.81 4.96 -5.71
CA HIS A 124 -1.84 4.10 -4.53
C HIS A 124 -3.07 4.33 -3.67
N GLY A 125 -3.56 5.56 -3.58
CA GLY A 125 -4.81 5.95 -2.94
C GLY A 125 -5.51 7.03 -3.76
N ILE A 126 -6.83 7.05 -3.75
CA ILE A 126 -7.65 8.03 -4.49
C ILE A 126 -7.98 9.19 -3.55
N MET A 127 -7.25 10.30 -3.65
CA MET A 127 -7.43 11.45 -2.75
C MET A 127 -8.78 12.12 -2.90
N SER A 128 -9.33 12.17 -4.12
CA SER A 128 -10.67 12.69 -4.37
C SER A 128 -11.76 11.86 -3.69
N GLU A 129 -11.62 10.52 -3.68
CA GLU A 129 -12.55 9.63 -2.98
C GLU A 129 -12.41 9.76 -1.45
N GLN A 130 -11.19 9.85 -0.94
CA GLN A 130 -10.97 10.12 0.48
C GLN A 130 -11.56 11.46 0.89
N ALA A 131 -11.41 12.51 0.08
CA ALA A 131 -12.02 13.81 0.34
C ALA A 131 -13.55 13.73 0.40
N ARG A 132 -14.18 12.94 -0.46
CA ARG A 132 -15.62 12.67 -0.47
C ARG A 132 -16.07 11.91 0.78
N LEU A 133 -15.42 10.79 1.09
CA LEU A 133 -15.75 9.91 2.22
C LEU A 133 -15.64 10.64 3.57
N PHE A 134 -14.58 11.42 3.74
CA PHE A 134 -14.34 12.16 4.99
C PHE A 134 -14.99 13.56 5.00
N ARG A 135 -15.78 13.91 3.97
CA ARG A 135 -16.38 15.24 3.83
C ARG A 135 -15.35 16.35 4.09
N ALA A 136 -14.21 16.24 3.41
CA ALA A 136 -13.06 17.10 3.65
C ALA A 136 -13.43 18.57 3.44
N ARG A 137 -13.15 19.41 4.45
CA ARG A 137 -13.43 20.86 4.38
C ARG A 137 -12.54 21.51 3.33
N PRO A 138 -13.03 22.47 2.55
CA PRO A 138 -12.23 23.29 1.66
C PRO A 138 -10.99 23.86 2.38
N GLY A 139 -9.83 23.78 1.74
CA GLY A 139 -8.55 24.22 2.32
C GLY A 139 -7.88 23.22 3.27
N SER A 140 -8.55 22.13 3.66
CA SER A 140 -7.90 21.05 4.44
C SER A 140 -6.88 20.30 3.58
N PHE A 141 -5.97 19.59 4.27
CA PHE A 141 -4.93 18.80 3.58
C PHE A 141 -5.51 17.82 2.55
N ILE A 142 -6.52 17.03 2.94
CA ILE A 142 -7.13 16.02 2.07
C ILE A 142 -7.82 16.68 0.88
N TRP A 143 -8.52 17.80 1.10
CA TRP A 143 -9.16 18.55 0.01
C TRP A 143 -8.14 19.10 -0.98
N LEU A 144 -7.06 19.74 -0.49
CA LEU A 144 -5.99 20.25 -1.34
C LEU A 144 -5.28 19.12 -2.10
N ALA A 145 -5.00 17.99 -1.45
CA ALA A 145 -4.40 16.82 -2.09
C ALA A 145 -5.28 16.28 -3.23
N ALA A 146 -6.61 16.26 -3.04
CA ALA A 146 -7.56 15.88 -4.10
C ALA A 146 -7.54 16.84 -5.31
N GLN A 147 -7.38 18.16 -5.06
CA GLN A 147 -7.23 19.14 -6.16
C GLN A 147 -5.91 18.93 -6.91
N LEU A 148 -4.80 18.71 -6.18
CA LEU A 148 -3.49 18.45 -6.78
C LEU A 148 -3.45 17.12 -7.54
N GLU A 149 -4.13 16.08 -7.04
CA GLU A 149 -4.34 14.83 -7.76
C GLU A 149 -5.00 15.10 -9.11
N THR A 150 -6.15 15.77 -9.11
CA THR A 150 -6.89 16.11 -10.34
C THR A 150 -6.02 16.91 -11.31
N PHE A 151 -5.26 17.88 -10.80
CA PHE A 151 -4.34 18.67 -11.61
C PHE A 151 -3.23 17.81 -12.25
N ALA A 152 -2.64 16.87 -11.51
CA ALA A 152 -1.59 15.98 -12.00
C ALA A 152 -2.14 15.00 -13.05
N LEU A 153 -3.33 14.44 -12.83
CA LEU A 153 -3.99 13.50 -13.74
C LEU A 153 -4.27 14.09 -15.13
N HIS A 154 -4.63 15.39 -15.19
CA HIS A 154 -4.86 16.08 -16.47
C HIS A 154 -3.57 16.42 -17.24
N ARG A 155 -2.39 16.21 -16.67
CA ARG A 155 -1.09 16.60 -17.24
C ARG A 155 -0.11 15.45 -17.44
N THR A 156 -0.41 14.30 -16.89
CA THR A 156 0.41 13.11 -17.11
C THR A 156 0.11 12.47 -18.46
N ASP A 157 1.09 11.80 -19.02
CA ASP A 157 0.90 11.03 -20.27
C ASP A 157 0.12 9.73 -20.04
N GLY A 158 -0.10 9.34 -18.80
CA GLY A 158 -0.95 8.23 -18.43
C GLY A 158 -0.79 7.77 -16.99
N VAL A 159 -1.71 6.92 -16.55
CA VAL A 159 -1.84 6.49 -15.14
C VAL A 159 -1.85 4.97 -15.03
N LEU A 160 -0.99 4.45 -14.16
CA LEU A 160 -1.00 3.07 -13.75
C LEU A 160 -1.95 2.91 -12.55
N CYS A 161 -3.02 2.16 -12.74
CA CYS A 161 -4.05 1.88 -11.75
C CYS A 161 -3.80 0.51 -11.12
N ASN A 162 -3.73 0.45 -9.80
CA ASN A 162 -3.36 -0.79 -9.09
C ASN A 162 -4.51 -1.81 -8.98
N SER A 163 -5.74 -1.42 -9.35
CA SER A 163 -6.93 -2.28 -9.33
C SER A 163 -7.96 -1.81 -10.36
N ALA A 164 -8.98 -2.63 -10.64
CA ALA A 164 -10.14 -2.24 -11.44
C ALA A 164 -10.86 -1.04 -10.79
N TYR A 165 -11.03 -1.11 -9.48
CA TYR A 165 -11.64 -0.02 -8.71
C TYR A 165 -10.93 1.33 -8.91
N THR A 166 -9.59 1.37 -8.85
CA THR A 166 -8.86 2.62 -9.10
C THR A 166 -8.96 3.04 -10.56
N GLU A 167 -8.95 2.11 -11.49
CA GLU A 167 -9.09 2.41 -12.92
C GLU A 167 -10.43 3.07 -13.24
N ASP A 168 -11.54 2.55 -12.69
CA ASP A 168 -12.88 3.11 -12.89
C ASP A 168 -13.00 4.56 -12.40
N PHE A 169 -12.32 4.90 -11.28
CA PHE A 169 -12.26 6.26 -10.77
C PHE A 169 -11.36 7.21 -11.59
N ILE A 170 -10.30 6.66 -12.18
CA ILE A 170 -9.26 7.46 -12.83
C ILE A 170 -9.52 7.63 -14.33
N HIS A 171 -10.05 6.61 -15.00
CA HIS A 171 -10.28 6.62 -16.44
C HIS A 171 -11.03 7.86 -16.94
N PRO A 172 -12.07 8.38 -16.26
CA PRO A 172 -12.74 9.62 -16.71
C PRO A 172 -11.92 10.90 -16.52
N ARG A 173 -10.76 10.84 -15.85
CA ARG A 173 -9.94 12.00 -15.41
C ARG A 173 -8.58 12.08 -16.11
N THR A 174 -8.28 11.15 -17.02
CA THR A 174 -7.00 11.08 -17.72
C THR A 174 -7.19 10.50 -19.11
N ALA A 175 -6.28 10.81 -20.01
CA ALA A 175 -6.35 10.35 -21.41
C ALA A 175 -6.03 8.86 -21.56
N ARG A 176 -5.25 8.27 -20.63
CA ARG A 176 -4.77 6.89 -20.73
C ARG A 176 -4.59 6.25 -19.38
N THR A 177 -5.04 4.99 -19.26
CA THR A 177 -4.83 4.15 -18.06
C THR A 177 -4.25 2.79 -18.44
N TRP A 178 -3.51 2.20 -17.53
CA TRP A 178 -3.09 0.80 -17.56
C TRP A 178 -3.33 0.17 -16.21
N ARG A 179 -3.88 -1.05 -16.19
CA ARG A 179 -4.03 -1.80 -14.95
C ARG A 179 -2.74 -2.53 -14.62
N VAL A 180 -2.03 -2.03 -13.61
CA VAL A 180 -0.77 -2.61 -13.11
C VAL A 180 -0.85 -2.73 -11.59
N PRO A 181 -1.05 -3.94 -11.06
CA PRO A 181 -1.14 -4.15 -9.63
C PRO A 181 0.15 -3.77 -8.89
N ASN A 182 0.04 -3.53 -7.59
CA ASN A 182 1.22 -3.37 -6.74
C ASN A 182 1.97 -4.71 -6.62
N PRO A 183 3.31 -4.73 -6.75
CA PRO A 183 4.10 -5.92 -6.46
C PRO A 183 4.13 -6.20 -4.96
N LEU A 184 4.13 -7.47 -4.59
CA LEU A 184 4.52 -7.91 -3.24
C LEU A 184 6.04 -8.02 -3.14
N GLN A 185 6.60 -7.86 -1.94
CA GLN A 185 8.01 -8.17 -1.73
C GLN A 185 8.26 -9.66 -1.93
N ALA A 186 9.38 -10.03 -2.59
CA ALA A 186 9.71 -11.41 -2.92
C ALA A 186 9.74 -12.34 -1.69
N SER A 187 10.08 -11.80 -0.52
CA SER A 187 10.09 -12.52 0.76
C SER A 187 8.74 -13.11 1.18
N PHE A 188 7.63 -12.57 0.69
CA PHE A 188 6.31 -13.18 0.92
C PHE A 188 6.11 -14.51 0.17
N PHE A 189 6.94 -14.79 -0.81
CA PHE A 189 6.90 -16.02 -1.61
C PHE A 189 7.98 -17.03 -1.22
N GLU A 190 8.78 -16.75 -0.21
CA GLU A 190 9.73 -17.69 0.35
C GLU A 190 9.01 -18.83 1.10
N PRO A 191 9.65 -20.00 1.26
CA PRO A 191 9.06 -21.11 2.01
C PRO A 191 8.61 -20.68 3.41
N LYS A 192 7.48 -21.24 3.85
CA LYS A 192 7.01 -21.02 5.22
C LYS A 192 8.00 -21.61 6.22
N ASN A 193 8.26 -20.87 7.28
CA ASN A 193 8.88 -21.43 8.46
C ASN A 193 7.84 -22.33 9.16
N PRO A 194 8.07 -23.64 9.32
CA PRO A 194 7.12 -24.53 9.99
C PRO A 194 7.09 -24.22 11.49
N GLY A 195 6.34 -23.18 11.86
CA GLY A 195 5.99 -22.91 13.26
C GLY A 195 4.93 -23.90 13.75
N SER A 196 4.85 -24.14 15.04
CA SER A 196 3.75 -24.89 15.64
C SER A 196 2.44 -24.13 15.39
N LYS A 197 1.41 -24.81 14.88
CA LYS A 197 0.07 -24.23 14.78
C LYS A 197 -0.38 -23.78 16.17
N PRO A 198 -0.99 -22.59 16.28
CA PRO A 198 -1.50 -22.14 17.57
C PRO A 198 -2.61 -23.07 18.06
N VAL A 199 -2.68 -23.29 19.37
CA VAL A 199 -3.71 -24.10 20.01
C VAL A 199 -5.12 -23.55 19.74
N ARG A 200 -5.22 -22.22 19.67
CA ARG A 200 -6.45 -21.48 19.32
C ARG A 200 -6.26 -20.81 17.97
N PRO A 201 -7.29 -20.75 17.12
CA PRO A 201 -7.20 -19.96 15.89
C PRO A 201 -6.83 -18.51 16.17
N VAL A 202 -5.81 -18.01 15.49
CA VAL A 202 -5.39 -16.60 15.57
C VAL A 202 -5.86 -15.90 14.31
N LEU A 203 -6.72 -14.90 14.49
CA LEU A 203 -7.20 -14.02 13.44
C LEU A 203 -6.37 -12.73 13.45
N LEU A 204 -5.83 -12.33 12.32
CA LEU A 204 -5.08 -11.08 12.20
C LEU A 204 -5.93 -10.00 11.54
N ASN A 205 -5.79 -8.77 12.02
CA ASN A 205 -6.20 -7.57 11.29
C ASN A 205 -4.97 -6.66 11.15
N VAL A 206 -4.58 -6.35 9.92
CA VAL A 206 -3.34 -5.62 9.63
C VAL A 206 -3.66 -4.34 8.88
N GLY A 207 -3.16 -3.21 9.40
CA GLY A 207 -3.30 -1.91 8.78
C GLY A 207 -3.24 -0.76 9.79
N HIS A 208 -3.11 0.46 9.26
CA HIS A 208 -3.20 1.65 10.10
C HIS A 208 -4.55 1.71 10.84
N ILE A 209 -4.53 1.98 12.14
CA ILE A 209 -5.74 2.07 12.96
C ILE A 209 -6.43 3.40 12.68
N CYS A 210 -7.55 3.33 11.96
CA CYS A 210 -8.30 4.52 11.56
C CYS A 210 -9.74 4.16 11.14
N PRO A 211 -10.68 5.14 11.09
CA PRO A 211 -12.08 4.89 10.76
C PRO A 211 -12.29 4.16 9.42
N ARG A 212 -11.47 4.46 8.42
CA ARG A 212 -11.54 3.82 7.10
C ARG A 212 -11.31 2.30 7.15
N LYS A 213 -10.52 1.81 8.12
CA LYS A 213 -10.18 0.38 8.29
C LYS A 213 -11.12 -0.36 9.23
N ARG A 214 -12.02 0.34 9.95
CA ARG A 214 -13.13 -0.21 10.76
C ARG A 214 -12.73 -1.22 11.83
N GLN A 215 -11.58 -1.04 12.48
CA GLN A 215 -11.12 -1.96 13.53
C GLN A 215 -12.04 -1.96 14.75
N ILE A 216 -12.63 -0.82 15.11
CA ILE A 216 -13.58 -0.71 16.22
C ILE A 216 -14.85 -1.50 15.91
N GLU A 217 -15.38 -1.38 14.71
CA GLU A 217 -16.55 -2.10 14.24
C GLU A 217 -16.27 -3.62 14.20
N LEU A 218 -15.09 -4.00 13.75
CA LEU A 218 -14.65 -5.39 13.77
C LEU A 218 -14.63 -5.96 15.20
N ILE A 219 -14.05 -5.23 16.19
CA ILE A 219 -14.05 -5.68 17.59
C ILE A 219 -15.48 -5.91 18.06
N LYS A 220 -16.39 -4.96 17.84
CA LYS A 220 -17.78 -5.07 18.25
C LYS A 220 -18.48 -6.28 17.64
N SER A 221 -18.26 -6.55 16.36
CA SER A 221 -18.82 -7.70 15.66
C SER A 221 -18.31 -9.02 16.24
N VAL A 222 -16.99 -9.18 16.40
CA VAL A 222 -16.43 -10.45 16.87
C VAL A 222 -16.62 -10.73 18.38
N VAL A 223 -16.96 -9.71 19.18
CA VAL A 223 -17.39 -9.89 20.57
C VAL A 223 -18.62 -10.79 20.64
N GLU A 224 -19.55 -10.67 19.69
CA GLU A 224 -20.73 -11.54 19.62
C GLU A 224 -20.35 -13.02 19.38
N LEU A 225 -19.29 -13.29 18.60
CA LEU A 225 -18.77 -14.65 18.43
C LEU A 225 -18.23 -15.22 19.76
N LYS A 226 -17.53 -14.40 20.55
CA LYS A 226 -17.05 -14.79 21.87
C LYS A 226 -18.19 -15.09 22.83
N ASN A 227 -19.23 -14.26 22.84
CA ASN A 227 -20.43 -14.46 23.65
C ASN A 227 -21.16 -15.77 23.30
N ARG A 228 -21.05 -16.22 22.05
CA ARG A 228 -21.57 -17.52 21.57
C ARG A 228 -20.63 -18.70 21.86
N GLY A 229 -19.54 -18.50 22.61
CA GLY A 229 -18.58 -19.52 23.01
C GLY A 229 -17.58 -19.94 21.93
N ILE A 230 -17.45 -19.20 20.83
CA ILE A 230 -16.44 -19.47 19.80
C ILE A 230 -15.05 -19.05 20.32
N ASP A 231 -14.10 -20.01 20.35
CA ASP A 231 -12.77 -19.76 20.90
C ASP A 231 -11.76 -19.42 19.80
N PHE A 232 -11.17 -18.21 19.87
CA PHE A 232 -10.13 -17.67 18.98
C PHE A 232 -9.43 -16.48 19.65
N GLU A 233 -8.31 -16.06 19.08
CA GLU A 233 -7.65 -14.78 19.41
C GLU A 233 -7.75 -13.83 18.20
N LEU A 234 -7.84 -12.50 18.47
CA LEU A 234 -7.80 -11.45 17.44
C LEU A 234 -6.60 -10.54 17.70
N HIS A 235 -5.69 -10.49 16.76
CA HIS A 235 -4.49 -9.65 16.88
C HIS A 235 -4.51 -8.52 15.86
N PHE A 236 -4.33 -7.28 16.36
CA PHE A 236 -4.21 -6.08 15.53
C PHE A 236 -2.76 -5.69 15.35
N ILE A 237 -2.39 -5.41 14.08
CA ILE A 237 -1.03 -5.00 13.69
C ILE A 237 -1.13 -3.71 12.89
N GLY A 238 -0.35 -2.70 13.28
CA GLY A 238 -0.30 -1.43 12.56
C GLY A 238 -0.08 -0.24 13.47
N ARG A 239 0.06 0.93 12.88
CA ARG A 239 0.25 2.16 13.63
C ARG A 239 -1.09 2.65 14.20
N VAL A 240 -1.11 3.03 15.46
CA VAL A 240 -2.18 3.80 16.10
C VAL A 240 -1.68 5.20 16.43
N VAL A 241 -2.56 6.18 16.40
CA VAL A 241 -2.32 7.52 16.92
C VAL A 241 -3.16 7.70 18.18
N PRO A 242 -2.56 7.55 19.38
CA PRO A 242 -3.33 7.59 20.65
C PRO A 242 -4.04 8.93 20.92
N ALA A 243 -3.51 10.03 20.36
CA ALA A 243 -4.13 11.35 20.47
C ALA A 243 -5.34 11.56 19.54
N ASP A 244 -5.56 10.66 18.57
CA ASP A 244 -6.73 10.65 17.72
C ASP A 244 -7.90 9.97 18.45
N PRO A 245 -9.13 10.51 18.40
CA PRO A 245 -10.29 9.94 19.09
C PRO A 245 -10.56 8.46 18.73
N TYR A 246 -10.40 8.08 17.46
CA TYR A 246 -10.57 6.70 17.02
C TYR A 246 -9.47 5.79 17.60
N GLY A 247 -8.21 6.25 17.57
CA GLY A 247 -7.08 5.54 18.16
C GLY A 247 -7.23 5.33 19.67
N ALA A 248 -7.67 6.34 20.41
CA ALA A 248 -7.94 6.25 21.84
C ALA A 248 -9.07 5.25 22.16
N GLN A 249 -10.18 5.31 21.40
CA GLN A 249 -11.30 4.37 21.56
C GLN A 249 -10.91 2.94 21.21
N PHE A 250 -10.13 2.73 20.17
CA PHE A 250 -9.59 1.43 19.78
C PHE A 250 -8.75 0.82 20.93
N LEU A 251 -7.81 1.59 21.48
CA LEU A 251 -6.95 1.11 22.58
C LEU A 251 -7.75 0.78 23.82
N LYS A 252 -8.80 1.56 24.14
CA LYS A 252 -9.71 1.26 25.24
C LYS A 252 -10.41 -0.09 25.03
N LEU A 253 -11.00 -0.33 23.84
CA LEU A 253 -11.69 -1.59 23.53
C LEU A 253 -10.75 -2.80 23.57
N VAL A 254 -9.52 -2.67 23.09
CA VAL A 254 -8.49 -3.73 23.23
C VAL A 254 -8.24 -4.02 24.70
N GLY A 255 -8.13 -3.00 25.55
CA GLY A 255 -7.92 -3.14 26.99
C GLY A 255 -9.10 -3.76 27.73
N GLU A 256 -10.32 -3.70 27.20
CA GLU A 256 -11.52 -4.36 27.76
C GLU A 256 -11.51 -5.89 27.54
N HIS A 257 -10.71 -6.39 26.58
CA HIS A 257 -10.68 -7.81 26.19
C HIS A 257 -9.26 -8.41 26.16
N PRO A 258 -8.41 -8.23 27.20
CA PRO A 258 -6.97 -8.52 27.14
C PRO A 258 -6.63 -10.02 26.97
N HIS A 259 -7.58 -10.91 27.25
CA HIS A 259 -7.37 -12.37 27.21
C HIS A 259 -7.40 -12.95 25.79
N TRP A 260 -7.98 -12.22 24.82
CA TRP A 260 -8.14 -12.72 23.45
C TRP A 260 -7.98 -11.65 22.36
N ILE A 261 -7.95 -10.36 22.72
CA ILE A 261 -7.58 -9.27 21.77
C ILE A 261 -6.20 -8.76 22.13
N LYS A 262 -5.32 -8.69 21.12
CA LYS A 262 -3.96 -8.16 21.30
C LYS A 262 -3.68 -7.07 20.27
N TYR A 263 -3.05 -5.99 20.71
CA TYR A 263 -2.48 -4.99 19.82
C TYR A 263 -0.96 -5.12 19.82
N LEU A 264 -0.38 -5.47 18.68
CA LEU A 264 1.03 -5.82 18.52
C LEU A 264 1.88 -4.65 17.99
N GLY A 265 1.27 -3.47 17.76
CA GLY A 265 1.97 -2.32 17.17
C GLY A 265 2.34 -2.50 15.70
N SER A 266 3.14 -1.59 15.18
CA SER A 266 3.70 -1.70 13.82
C SER A 266 4.76 -2.78 13.76
N LYS A 267 4.83 -3.51 12.64
CA LYS A 267 5.80 -4.58 12.40
C LYS A 267 6.57 -4.33 11.12
N ARG A 268 7.82 -4.77 11.08
CA ARG A 268 8.60 -4.84 9.84
C ARG A 268 8.14 -6.04 9.01
N THR A 269 8.50 -6.06 7.74
CA THR A 269 8.08 -7.11 6.80
C THR A 269 8.45 -8.53 7.29
N ASP A 270 9.67 -8.71 7.81
CA ASP A 270 10.14 -10.00 8.33
C ASP A 270 9.35 -10.48 9.56
N GLU A 271 8.97 -9.57 10.43
CA GLU A 271 8.11 -9.85 11.58
C GLU A 271 6.67 -10.17 11.14
N LEU A 272 6.16 -9.40 10.15
CA LEU A 272 4.81 -9.60 9.62
C LEU A 272 4.67 -10.97 8.94
N ILE A 273 5.67 -11.39 8.15
CA ILE A 273 5.71 -12.72 7.53
C ILE A 273 5.64 -13.81 8.61
N ARG A 274 6.44 -13.69 9.68
CA ARG A 274 6.39 -14.65 10.80
C ARG A 274 5.01 -14.71 11.46
N LEU A 275 4.36 -13.55 11.65
CA LEU A 275 3.02 -13.49 12.21
C LEU A 275 1.98 -14.11 11.27
N PHE A 276 2.08 -13.91 9.97
CA PHE A 276 1.24 -14.61 8.99
C PHE A 276 1.46 -16.11 9.03
N ASP A 277 2.70 -16.59 9.12
CA ASP A 277 3.01 -18.01 9.17
C ASP A 277 2.45 -18.70 10.44
N GLN A 278 2.32 -17.97 11.53
CA GLN A 278 1.77 -18.43 12.82
C GLN A 278 0.25 -18.23 12.95
N ALA A 279 -0.35 -17.43 12.10
CA ALA A 279 -1.78 -17.13 12.16
C ALA A 279 -2.63 -18.16 11.40
N SER A 280 -3.92 -18.13 11.66
CA SER A 280 -4.91 -19.00 11.02
C SER A 280 -5.67 -18.29 9.92
N ALA A 281 -5.99 -16.99 10.09
CA ALA A 281 -6.70 -16.20 9.09
C ALA A 281 -6.36 -14.71 9.17
N LEU A 282 -6.66 -13.99 8.08
CA LEU A 282 -6.75 -12.53 8.04
C LEU A 282 -8.22 -12.12 7.99
N ILE A 283 -8.61 -11.13 8.79
CA ILE A 283 -9.89 -10.41 8.65
C ILE A 283 -9.60 -8.96 8.26
N HIS A 284 -10.18 -8.51 7.14
CA HIS A 284 -9.98 -7.15 6.65
C HIS A 284 -11.28 -6.57 6.08
N VAL A 285 -11.84 -5.57 6.77
CA VAL A 285 -13.19 -5.07 6.54
C VAL A 285 -13.24 -3.55 6.31
N PRO A 286 -12.43 -2.98 5.43
CA PRO A 286 -12.34 -1.54 5.23
C PRO A 286 -13.64 -0.97 4.61
N LEU A 287 -13.85 0.35 4.78
CA LEU A 287 -14.87 1.11 4.05
C LEU A 287 -14.46 1.36 2.61
N GLU A 288 -13.16 1.54 2.39
CA GLU A 288 -12.56 1.80 1.09
C GLU A 288 -11.13 1.25 1.09
N GLU A 289 -10.75 0.60 -0.02
CA GLU A 289 -9.42 0.06 -0.22
C GLU A 289 -9.03 0.14 -1.70
N SER A 290 -8.02 0.90 -2.01
CA SER A 290 -7.59 1.07 -3.42
C SER A 290 -6.98 -0.20 -4.00
N PHE A 291 -6.24 -0.98 -3.20
CA PHE A 291 -5.66 -2.26 -3.62
C PHE A 291 -5.93 -3.37 -2.59
N GLY A 292 -5.42 -3.21 -1.37
CA GLY A 292 -5.49 -4.25 -0.35
C GLY A 292 -4.22 -5.09 -0.24
N LEU A 293 -3.06 -4.44 -0.25
CA LEU A 293 -1.75 -5.11 -0.22
C LEU A 293 -1.69 -6.23 0.83
N VAL A 294 -2.19 -5.98 2.03
CA VAL A 294 -2.20 -6.95 3.15
C VAL A 294 -3.00 -8.21 2.83
N VAL A 295 -4.03 -8.12 1.99
CA VAL A 295 -4.85 -9.28 1.57
C VAL A 295 -4.02 -10.17 0.65
N ALA A 296 -3.33 -9.59 -0.32
CA ALA A 296 -2.43 -10.33 -1.21
C ALA A 296 -1.24 -10.93 -0.42
N GLU A 297 -0.68 -10.19 0.54
CA GLU A 297 0.38 -10.65 1.45
C GLU A 297 -0.08 -11.87 2.28
N ALA A 298 -1.26 -11.82 2.88
CA ALA A 298 -1.80 -12.94 3.66
C ALA A 298 -2.12 -14.17 2.79
N LEU A 299 -2.74 -13.97 1.64
CA LEU A 299 -3.03 -15.05 0.69
C LEU A 299 -1.75 -15.66 0.11
N SER A 300 -0.67 -14.88 -0.10
CA SER A 300 0.63 -15.41 -0.51
C SER A 300 1.26 -16.34 0.54
N ARG A 301 0.80 -16.23 1.79
CA ARG A 301 1.17 -17.12 2.89
C ARG A 301 0.13 -18.21 3.14
N ASN A 302 -0.81 -18.44 2.22
CA ASN A 302 -1.91 -19.41 2.35
C ASN A 302 -2.70 -19.23 3.66
N LEU A 303 -2.97 -17.98 4.08
CA LEU A 303 -3.91 -17.70 5.17
C LEU A 303 -5.35 -17.76 4.64
N LYS A 304 -6.25 -18.24 5.48
CA LYS A 304 -7.68 -18.04 5.27
C LYS A 304 -7.98 -16.53 5.30
N PHE A 305 -8.81 -16.05 4.39
CA PHE A 305 -9.20 -14.65 4.33
C PHE A 305 -10.70 -14.47 4.45
N PHE A 306 -11.11 -13.54 5.32
CA PHE A 306 -12.45 -13.03 5.44
C PHE A 306 -12.43 -11.51 5.28
N GLY A 307 -13.22 -10.95 4.39
CA GLY A 307 -13.18 -9.51 4.21
C GLY A 307 -14.32 -8.90 3.44
N SER A 308 -14.39 -7.56 3.48
CA SER A 308 -15.37 -6.80 2.72
C SER A 308 -15.07 -6.85 1.22
N ALA A 309 -16.10 -7.03 0.42
CA ALA A 309 -16.06 -6.86 -1.04
C ALA A 309 -15.94 -5.39 -1.42
N THR A 310 -14.79 -4.79 -1.11
CA THR A 310 -14.56 -3.34 -1.22
C THR A 310 -13.33 -3.04 -2.07
N GLY A 311 -13.51 -2.22 -3.10
CA GLY A 311 -12.43 -1.70 -3.92
C GLY A 311 -11.54 -2.80 -4.51
N GLY A 312 -10.22 -2.60 -4.46
CA GLY A 312 -9.23 -3.54 -5.00
C GLY A 312 -9.13 -4.87 -4.25
N VAL A 313 -9.75 -5.00 -3.07
CA VAL A 313 -9.83 -6.30 -2.37
C VAL A 313 -10.54 -7.35 -3.23
N VAL A 314 -11.54 -6.92 -4.00
CA VAL A 314 -12.28 -7.80 -4.92
C VAL A 314 -11.35 -8.38 -5.99
N ASP A 315 -10.50 -7.55 -6.59
CA ASP A 315 -9.55 -7.98 -7.63
C ASP A 315 -8.56 -9.03 -7.11
N ILE A 316 -8.18 -8.93 -5.83
CA ILE A 316 -7.23 -9.85 -5.20
C ILE A 316 -7.90 -11.17 -4.81
N ALA A 317 -9.06 -11.10 -4.15
CA ALA A 317 -9.63 -12.21 -3.41
C ALA A 317 -10.71 -12.99 -4.17
N LEU A 318 -11.36 -12.39 -5.18
CA LEU A 318 -12.44 -13.05 -5.91
C LEU A 318 -11.93 -14.31 -6.62
N GLY A 319 -12.55 -15.46 -6.34
CA GLY A 319 -12.21 -16.76 -6.92
C GLY A 319 -10.91 -17.37 -6.38
N VAL A 320 -10.26 -16.78 -5.39
CA VAL A 320 -9.05 -17.32 -4.77
C VAL A 320 -9.41 -18.32 -3.67
N CYS A 321 -8.75 -19.47 -3.69
CA CYS A 321 -8.95 -20.51 -2.68
C CYS A 321 -8.74 -19.94 -1.27
N GLY A 322 -9.70 -20.20 -0.38
CA GLY A 322 -9.63 -19.75 1.01
C GLY A 322 -10.02 -18.30 1.24
N ALA A 323 -10.39 -17.54 0.21
CA ALA A 323 -10.93 -16.19 0.38
C ALA A 323 -12.46 -16.22 0.42
N GLU A 324 -13.03 -15.50 1.38
CA GLU A 324 -14.48 -15.25 1.46
C GLU A 324 -14.75 -13.76 1.54
N LEU A 325 -15.56 -13.24 0.63
CA LEU A 325 -15.93 -11.85 0.51
C LEU A 325 -17.39 -11.65 0.93
N PHE A 326 -17.63 -10.56 1.66
CA PHE A 326 -18.95 -10.18 2.17
C PHE A 326 -19.25 -8.74 1.76
N GLU A 327 -20.52 -8.43 1.53
CA GLU A 327 -20.92 -7.04 1.39
C GLU A 327 -20.47 -6.20 2.62
N PRO A 328 -20.06 -4.95 2.45
CA PRO A 328 -19.46 -4.16 3.53
C PRO A 328 -20.31 -4.01 4.80
N GLN A 329 -21.61 -4.27 4.72
CA GLN A 329 -22.54 -4.21 5.85
C GLN A 329 -22.96 -5.59 6.37
N ASP A 330 -22.55 -6.67 5.72
CA ASP A 330 -22.93 -8.03 6.11
C ASP A 330 -22.03 -8.62 7.19
N TRP A 331 -22.07 -8.02 8.36
CA TRP A 331 -21.36 -8.50 9.55
C TRP A 331 -21.82 -9.88 9.98
N ALA A 332 -23.13 -10.15 9.94
CA ALA A 332 -23.70 -11.41 10.34
C ALA A 332 -23.26 -12.57 9.43
N GLY A 333 -23.19 -12.35 8.11
CA GLY A 333 -22.65 -13.30 7.15
C GLY A 333 -21.18 -13.62 7.44
N MET A 334 -20.36 -12.61 7.68
CA MET A 334 -18.93 -12.77 8.04
C MET A 334 -18.79 -13.54 9.36
N GLU A 335 -19.51 -13.17 10.41
CA GLU A 335 -19.50 -13.86 11.71
C GLU A 335 -19.86 -15.33 11.56
N SER A 336 -20.93 -15.64 10.81
CA SER A 336 -21.38 -17.00 10.55
C SER A 336 -20.33 -17.81 9.79
N ALA A 337 -19.64 -17.20 8.82
CA ALA A 337 -18.58 -17.86 8.07
C ALA A 337 -17.34 -18.14 8.95
N VAL A 338 -16.93 -17.17 9.77
CA VAL A 338 -15.83 -17.37 10.74
C VAL A 338 -16.16 -18.49 11.73
N ALA A 339 -17.38 -18.49 12.28
CA ALA A 339 -17.82 -19.54 13.22
C ALA A 339 -17.81 -20.93 12.58
N ARG A 340 -18.36 -21.08 11.35
CA ARG A 340 -18.33 -22.36 10.61
C ARG A 340 -16.90 -22.82 10.34
N TRP A 341 -16.04 -21.93 9.89
CA TRP A 341 -14.64 -22.25 9.60
C TRP A 341 -13.88 -22.70 10.86
N ILE A 342 -14.10 -22.05 12.02
CA ILE A 342 -13.52 -22.48 13.29
C ILE A 342 -14.05 -23.88 13.69
N ALA A 343 -15.35 -24.10 13.56
CA ALA A 343 -15.98 -25.38 13.88
C ALA A 343 -15.46 -26.53 12.99
N THR A 344 -14.97 -26.26 11.79
CA THR A 344 -14.35 -27.26 10.90
C THR A 344 -12.85 -27.47 11.15
N GLY A 345 -12.30 -26.94 12.24
CA GLY A 345 -10.89 -27.07 12.60
C GLY A 345 -9.95 -26.07 11.93
N SER A 346 -10.49 -24.96 11.47
CA SER A 346 -9.72 -23.82 10.90
C SER A 346 -8.75 -24.23 9.79
N PRO A 347 -9.23 -24.87 8.69
CA PRO A 347 -8.36 -25.35 7.62
C PRO A 347 -7.68 -24.18 6.91
N CYS A 348 -6.38 -24.35 6.61
CA CYS A 348 -5.64 -23.40 5.76
C CYS A 348 -5.96 -23.68 4.28
N PRO A 349 -6.08 -22.64 3.45
CA PRO A 349 -6.21 -22.83 2.00
C PRO A 349 -4.97 -23.48 1.39
N VAL A 350 -5.17 -24.15 0.27
CA VAL A 350 -4.09 -24.71 -0.56
C VAL A 350 -4.04 -23.88 -1.83
N ASN A 351 -2.84 -23.60 -2.36
CA ASN A 351 -2.62 -22.94 -3.66
C ASN A 351 -3.01 -21.44 -3.76
N ALA A 352 -3.42 -20.78 -2.68
CA ALA A 352 -3.61 -19.33 -2.72
C ALA A 352 -2.28 -18.61 -3.01
N SER A 353 -1.17 -19.10 -2.43
CA SER A 353 0.18 -18.57 -2.65
C SER A 353 0.61 -18.61 -4.13
N ASP A 354 0.26 -19.67 -4.86
CA ASP A 354 0.61 -19.81 -6.27
C ASP A 354 -0.11 -18.76 -7.12
N THR A 355 -1.43 -18.59 -6.88
CA THR A 355 -2.20 -17.51 -7.51
C THR A 355 -1.64 -16.12 -7.22
N MET A 356 -1.23 -15.86 -5.97
CA MET A 356 -0.60 -14.57 -5.62
C MET A 356 0.76 -14.39 -6.29
N ARG A 357 1.56 -15.44 -6.39
CA ARG A 357 2.85 -15.42 -7.09
C ARG A 357 2.68 -15.09 -8.57
N GLU A 358 1.74 -15.74 -9.26
CA GLU A 358 1.44 -15.50 -10.66
C GLU A 358 0.95 -14.08 -10.94
N ARG A 359 0.24 -13.47 -9.98
CA ARG A 359 -0.36 -12.14 -10.17
C ARG A 359 0.56 -11.01 -9.70
N TYR A 360 1.32 -11.18 -8.60
CA TYR A 360 1.91 -10.07 -7.84
C TYR A 360 3.40 -10.24 -7.55
N HIS A 361 4.08 -11.27 -8.08
CA HIS A 361 5.52 -11.39 -7.91
C HIS A 361 6.25 -10.21 -8.57
N PRO A 362 7.30 -9.63 -7.94
CA PRO A 362 7.97 -8.43 -8.45
C PRO A 362 8.42 -8.56 -9.90
N THR A 363 8.97 -9.72 -10.32
CA THR A 363 9.43 -9.93 -11.69
C THR A 363 8.33 -9.79 -12.73
N ILE A 364 7.10 -10.24 -12.43
CA ILE A 364 5.95 -10.14 -13.33
C ILE A 364 5.50 -8.68 -13.44
N ILE A 365 5.39 -8.00 -12.30
CA ILE A 365 4.94 -6.62 -12.26
C ILE A 365 5.96 -5.68 -12.92
N VAL A 366 7.26 -5.93 -12.71
CA VAL A 366 8.33 -5.17 -13.37
C VAL A 366 8.25 -5.28 -14.90
N GLN A 367 7.99 -6.47 -15.45
CA GLN A 367 7.84 -6.63 -16.90
C GLN A 367 6.72 -5.74 -17.46
N ARG A 368 5.56 -5.70 -16.79
CA ARG A 368 4.43 -4.83 -17.19
C ARG A 368 4.82 -3.34 -17.15
N HIS A 369 5.56 -2.91 -16.13
CA HIS A 369 6.07 -1.54 -16.06
C HIS A 369 7.00 -1.22 -17.22
N LEU A 370 7.94 -2.12 -17.53
CA LEU A 370 8.93 -1.92 -18.59
C LEU A 370 8.28 -1.89 -19.97
N GLU A 371 7.23 -2.67 -20.21
CA GLU A 371 6.42 -2.62 -21.44
C GLU A 371 5.80 -1.23 -21.62
N ILE A 372 5.16 -0.70 -20.58
CA ILE A 372 4.54 0.63 -20.58
C ILE A 372 5.60 1.73 -20.77
N TYR A 373 6.74 1.63 -20.10
CA TYR A 373 7.81 2.62 -20.24
C TYR A 373 8.35 2.65 -21.69
N ARG A 374 8.58 1.48 -22.32
CA ARG A 374 9.02 1.38 -23.70
C ARG A 374 7.98 1.96 -24.66
N GLU A 375 6.70 1.61 -24.46
CA GLU A 375 5.60 2.17 -25.24
C GLU A 375 5.61 3.70 -25.18
N ARG A 376 5.79 4.30 -23.99
CA ARG A 376 5.77 5.75 -23.82
C ARG A 376 7.00 6.46 -24.38
N VAL A 377 8.17 5.85 -24.30
CA VAL A 377 9.42 6.38 -24.86
C VAL A 377 9.39 6.36 -26.39
N HIS A 378 8.85 5.32 -27.01
CA HIS A 378 8.82 5.17 -28.45
C HIS A 378 7.66 5.92 -29.13
N HIS A 379 6.59 6.22 -28.40
CA HIS A 379 5.42 6.94 -28.90
C HIS A 379 5.11 8.16 -28.00
N PRO A 380 5.99 9.18 -27.95
CA PRO A 380 5.67 10.41 -27.26
C PRO A 380 4.48 11.08 -27.95
N GLN A 381 3.49 11.52 -27.17
CA GLN A 381 2.37 12.34 -27.71
C GLN A 381 2.82 13.76 -27.94
#